data_74046ae3f7ddaf9d30f9d8e17d9b67f7
#
_entry.id   74046ae3f7ddaf9d30f9d8e17d9b67f7
#
_cell.length_a   1.000
_cell.length_b   1.000
_cell.length_c   1.000
_cell.angle_alpha   90.00
_cell.angle_beta   90.00
_cell.angle_gamma   90.00
#
_symmetry.space_group_name_H-M   'P 1'
#
loop_
_entity.id
_entity.type
_entity.pdbx_description
1 polymer ?
#
loop_
_entity_poly.entity_id
_entity_poly.type
_entity_poly.pdbx_seq_one_letter_code
_entity_poly.pdbx_strand_id
1 'polypeptide(L)'
;VERKQPDLVLIVARSFATKLATPTLITDARGDLVYFNDAAAELLGRSYLDIGELPVSRWQELFEPRTLDEEPLTPEQTPSGIALLERRPAHGSFAFRGLDGRDHEITVTAFPLLSRPDEVVGVMSIFWEPPAGP
;
A
#
# COMPACT_ATOMS: atom_id res chain seq x y z
N VAL A 1 -10.46 20.75 -20.96
CA VAL A 1 -10.08 20.13 -19.69
C VAL A 1 -8.71 19.48 -19.84
N GLU A 2 -7.76 20.00 -19.11
CA GLU A 2 -6.43 19.42 -19.17
C GLU A 2 -6.42 18.04 -18.51
N ARG A 3 -5.95 17.07 -19.25
CA ARG A 3 -5.77 15.75 -18.75
C ARG A 3 -4.44 15.71 -17.99
N LYS A 4 -4.51 15.48 -16.69
CA LYS A 4 -3.31 15.38 -15.89
C LYS A 4 -2.55 14.11 -16.31
N GLN A 5 -1.32 14.28 -16.75
CA GLN A 5 -0.49 13.12 -17.11
C GLN A 5 -0.07 12.38 -15.86
N PRO A 6 0.04 11.04 -15.93
CA PRO A 6 0.57 10.28 -14.81
C PRO A 6 1.99 10.75 -14.47
N ASP A 7 2.30 10.80 -13.19
CA ASP A 7 3.64 11.18 -12.76
C ASP A 7 4.64 10.10 -13.16
N LEU A 8 5.76 10.51 -13.75
CA LEU A 8 6.80 9.60 -14.19
C LEU A 8 7.34 8.73 -13.05
N VAL A 9 7.44 9.31 -11.84
CA VAL A 9 7.92 8.56 -10.68
C VAL A 9 6.98 7.40 -10.37
N LEU A 10 5.67 7.60 -10.46
CA LEU A 10 4.71 6.52 -10.23
C LEU A 10 4.80 5.44 -11.30
N ILE A 11 5.05 5.83 -12.55
CA ILE A 11 5.22 4.88 -13.66
C ILE A 11 6.46 4.01 -13.42
N VAL A 12 7.57 4.63 -13.04
CA VAL A 12 8.82 3.92 -12.77
C VAL A 12 8.65 3.02 -11.54
N ALA A 13 8.02 3.52 -10.49
CA ALA A 13 7.76 2.74 -9.27
C ALA A 13 6.92 1.50 -9.59
N ARG A 14 5.88 1.65 -10.40
CA ARG A 14 5.04 0.53 -10.81
C ARG A 14 5.84 -0.50 -11.62
N SER A 15 6.65 -0.04 -12.55
CA SER A 15 7.52 -0.93 -13.33
C SER A 15 8.48 -1.71 -12.44
N PHE A 16 9.03 -1.05 -11.43
CA PHE A 16 9.91 -1.68 -10.46
C PHE A 16 9.16 -2.72 -9.63
N ALA A 17 7.99 -2.35 -9.09
CA ALA A 17 7.18 -3.24 -8.25
C ALA A 17 6.79 -4.52 -8.98
N THR A 18 6.52 -4.42 -10.29
CA THR A 18 6.14 -5.57 -11.12
C THR A 18 7.22 -6.66 -11.10
N LYS A 19 8.47 -6.29 -10.89
CA LYS A 19 9.60 -7.21 -10.92
C LYS A 19 9.96 -7.78 -9.55
N LEU A 20 9.30 -7.32 -8.50
CA LEU A 20 9.60 -7.79 -7.14
C LEU A 20 8.81 -9.05 -6.82
N ALA A 21 9.47 -9.99 -6.15
CA ALA A 21 8.81 -11.18 -5.63
C ALA A 21 8.16 -10.93 -4.26
N THR A 22 8.46 -9.80 -3.64
CA THR A 22 7.92 -9.42 -2.34
C THR A 22 6.66 -8.58 -2.53
N PRO A 23 5.61 -8.81 -1.73
CA PRO A 23 4.38 -8.02 -1.84
C PRO A 23 4.64 -6.53 -1.76
N THR A 24 4.15 -5.80 -2.74
CA THR A 24 4.40 -4.37 -2.89
C THR A 24 3.14 -3.70 -3.40
N LEU A 25 2.79 -2.56 -2.81
CA LEU A 25 1.72 -1.74 -3.32
C LEU A 25 2.15 -0.29 -3.42
N ILE A 26 1.46 0.46 -4.26
CA ILE A 26 1.74 1.87 -4.50
C ILE A 26 0.45 2.65 -4.30
N THR A 27 0.53 3.72 -3.51
CA THR A 27 -0.56 4.67 -3.37
C THR A 27 -0.10 6.01 -3.97
N ASP A 28 -1.07 6.82 -4.39
CA ASP A 28 -0.77 8.16 -4.91
C ASP A 28 -0.76 9.19 -3.78
N ALA A 29 -0.65 10.47 -4.13
CA ALA A 29 -0.57 11.55 -3.15
C ALA A 29 -1.85 11.74 -2.32
N ARG A 30 -2.96 11.15 -2.75
CA ARG A 30 -4.22 11.18 -1.99
C ARG A 30 -4.35 9.99 -1.05
N GLY A 31 -3.46 9.00 -1.17
CA GLY A 31 -3.57 7.75 -0.45
C GLY A 31 -4.39 6.69 -1.18
N ASP A 32 -4.81 6.97 -2.40
CA ASP A 32 -5.55 6.00 -3.20
C ASP A 32 -4.61 4.90 -3.70
N LEU A 33 -5.08 3.66 -3.70
CA LEU A 33 -4.31 2.51 -4.17
C LEU A 33 -4.29 2.53 -5.69
N VAL A 34 -3.11 2.67 -6.28
CA VAL A 34 -2.97 2.77 -7.74
C VAL A 34 -2.31 1.57 -8.39
N TYR A 35 -1.64 0.73 -7.61
CA TYR A 35 -1.08 -0.51 -8.12
C TYR A 35 -0.66 -1.45 -6.99
N PHE A 36 -0.72 -2.74 -7.24
CA PHE A 36 -0.05 -3.75 -6.40
C PHE A 36 0.39 -4.92 -7.30
N ASN A 37 1.50 -5.55 -6.92
CA ASN A 37 2.07 -6.62 -7.73
C ASN A 37 1.42 -7.98 -7.44
N ASP A 38 1.82 -9.00 -8.19
CA ASP A 38 1.25 -10.34 -8.05
C ASP A 38 1.49 -10.94 -6.67
N ALA A 39 2.65 -10.68 -6.08
CA ALA A 39 2.93 -11.17 -4.73
C ALA A 39 1.96 -10.57 -3.71
N ALA A 40 1.64 -9.27 -3.84
CA ALA A 40 0.64 -8.63 -2.99
C ALA A 40 -0.75 -9.21 -3.23
N ALA A 41 -1.06 -9.54 -4.48
CA ALA A 41 -2.37 -10.09 -4.84
C ALA A 41 -2.67 -11.38 -4.08
N GLU A 42 -1.66 -12.18 -3.79
CA GLU A 42 -1.86 -13.42 -3.03
C GLU A 42 -2.36 -13.15 -1.62
N LEU A 43 -1.85 -12.11 -0.97
CA LEU A 43 -2.30 -11.73 0.37
C LEU A 43 -3.61 -10.97 0.33
N LEU A 44 -3.80 -10.10 -0.67
CA LEU A 44 -5.02 -9.31 -0.79
C LEU A 44 -6.22 -10.15 -1.25
N GLY A 45 -5.98 -11.28 -1.90
CA GLY A 45 -7.01 -12.22 -2.30
C GLY A 45 -7.59 -11.98 -3.68
N ARG A 46 -7.10 -10.99 -4.41
CA ARG A 46 -7.49 -10.70 -5.80
C ARG A 46 -6.36 -10.02 -6.53
N SER A 47 -6.34 -10.18 -7.86
CA SER A 47 -5.33 -9.55 -8.69
C SER A 47 -5.66 -8.07 -8.93
N TYR A 48 -4.64 -7.29 -9.28
CA TYR A 48 -4.84 -5.90 -9.64
C TYR A 48 -5.73 -5.76 -10.88
N LEU A 49 -5.63 -6.69 -11.83
CA LEU A 49 -6.47 -6.66 -13.02
C LEU A 49 -7.95 -6.80 -12.68
N ASP A 50 -8.27 -7.52 -11.62
CA ASP A 50 -9.66 -7.69 -11.18
C ASP A 50 -10.19 -6.50 -10.39
N ILE A 51 -9.34 -5.90 -9.56
CA ILE A 51 -9.75 -4.82 -8.64
C ILE A 51 -9.59 -3.44 -9.26
N GLY A 52 -8.45 -3.20 -9.91
CA GLY A 52 -8.09 -1.88 -10.40
C GLY A 52 -7.70 -0.93 -9.27
N GLU A 53 -7.77 0.37 -9.55
CA GLU A 53 -7.47 1.40 -8.57
C GLU A 53 -8.58 1.51 -7.54
N LEU A 54 -8.20 1.76 -6.28
CA LEU A 54 -9.16 1.91 -5.20
C LEU A 54 -8.93 3.22 -4.45
N PRO A 55 -9.99 4.06 -4.33
CA PRO A 55 -9.91 5.21 -3.43
C PRO A 55 -9.62 4.77 -2.00
N VAL A 56 -8.98 5.64 -1.23
CA VAL A 56 -8.58 5.32 0.14
C VAL A 56 -9.75 4.84 1.00
N SER A 57 -10.91 5.47 0.87
CA SER A 57 -12.12 5.06 1.61
C SER A 57 -12.55 3.64 1.25
N ARG A 58 -12.38 3.27 -0.01
CA ARG A 58 -12.81 1.96 -0.48
C ARG A 58 -11.91 0.83 -0.01
N TRP A 59 -10.58 1.02 -0.12
CA TRP A 59 -9.69 -0.05 0.35
C TRP A 59 -9.71 -0.18 1.87
N GLN A 60 -9.99 0.90 2.57
CA GLN A 60 -10.17 0.89 4.01
C GLN A 60 -11.37 0.00 4.40
N GLU A 61 -12.48 0.12 3.68
CA GLU A 61 -13.66 -0.72 3.89
C GLU A 61 -13.40 -2.19 3.55
N LEU A 62 -12.70 -2.43 2.44
CA LEU A 62 -12.51 -3.78 1.93
C LEU A 62 -11.54 -4.60 2.78
N PHE A 63 -10.46 -3.99 3.23
CA PHE A 63 -9.39 -4.73 3.90
C PHE A 63 -9.41 -4.61 5.42
N GLU A 64 -10.21 -3.71 5.97
CA GLU A 64 -10.41 -3.56 7.41
C GLU A 64 -9.10 -3.58 8.21
N PRO A 65 -8.15 -2.66 7.91
CA PRO A 65 -6.89 -2.65 8.63
C PRO A 65 -7.11 -2.36 10.12
N ARG A 66 -6.36 -3.07 10.96
CA ARG A 66 -6.49 -2.96 12.41
C ARG A 66 -5.14 -3.23 13.08
N THR A 67 -5.01 -2.75 14.29
CA THR A 67 -3.82 -3.04 15.10
C THR A 67 -3.77 -4.54 15.42
N LEU A 68 -2.63 -5.00 15.90
CA LEU A 68 -2.51 -6.39 16.35
C LEU A 68 -3.41 -6.68 17.56
N ASP A 69 -3.88 -5.65 18.27
CA ASP A 69 -4.88 -5.75 19.34
C ASP A 69 -6.31 -5.60 18.83
N GLU A 70 -6.48 -5.66 17.51
CA GLU A 70 -7.77 -5.64 16.82
C GLU A 70 -8.53 -4.30 16.89
N GLU A 71 -7.85 -3.20 17.15
CA GLU A 71 -8.45 -1.89 17.07
C GLU A 71 -8.37 -1.35 15.63
N PRO A 72 -9.46 -0.76 15.11
CA PRO A 72 -9.43 -0.23 13.75
C PRO A 72 -8.32 0.80 13.56
N LEU A 73 -7.67 0.76 12.39
CA LEU A 73 -6.68 1.74 12.00
C LEU A 73 -7.26 2.68 10.96
N THR A 74 -7.07 3.98 11.15
CA THR A 74 -7.39 4.95 10.11
C THR A 74 -6.26 4.94 9.07
N PRO A 75 -6.51 5.41 7.83
CA PRO A 75 -5.46 5.45 6.82
C PRO A 75 -4.20 6.19 7.30
N GLU A 76 -4.37 7.28 8.07
CA GLU A 76 -3.26 8.09 8.57
C GLU A 76 -2.41 7.37 9.59
N GLN A 77 -2.93 6.31 10.19
CA GLN A 77 -2.21 5.52 11.20
C GLN A 77 -1.43 4.36 10.60
N THR A 78 -1.67 4.04 9.33
CA THR A 78 -0.91 2.98 8.66
C THR A 78 0.48 3.49 8.28
N PRO A 79 1.47 2.59 8.11
CA PRO A 79 2.80 3.03 7.66
C PRO A 79 2.76 3.85 6.37
N SER A 80 1.90 3.48 5.41
CA SER A 80 1.79 4.24 4.16
C SER A 80 1.24 5.65 4.39
N GLY A 81 0.26 5.79 5.29
CA GLY A 81 -0.29 7.09 5.64
C GLY A 81 0.72 7.96 6.36
N ILE A 82 1.49 7.37 7.28
CA ILE A 82 2.55 8.09 7.98
C ILE A 82 3.61 8.58 7.00
N ALA A 83 4.04 7.70 6.09
CA ALA A 83 5.04 8.08 5.09
C ALA A 83 4.55 9.22 4.19
N LEU A 84 3.27 9.19 3.83
CA LEU A 84 2.68 10.23 2.99
C LEU A 84 2.63 11.58 3.72
N LEU A 85 2.13 11.59 4.95
CA LEU A 85 1.90 12.82 5.70
C LEU A 85 3.17 13.40 6.30
N GLU A 86 4.06 12.55 6.81
CA GLU A 86 5.28 12.99 7.46
C GLU A 86 6.49 13.02 6.53
N ARG A 87 6.32 12.59 5.29
CA ARG A 87 7.37 12.65 4.26
C ARG A 87 8.65 11.92 4.67
N ARG A 88 8.51 10.78 5.31
CA ARG A 88 9.64 9.97 5.79
C ARG A 88 9.29 8.50 5.71
N PRO A 89 10.30 7.62 5.67
CA PRO A 89 10.01 6.20 5.75
C PRO A 89 9.31 5.86 7.06
N ALA A 90 8.40 4.90 7.00
CA ALA A 90 7.68 4.42 8.17
C ALA A 90 7.68 2.89 8.17
N HIS A 91 7.68 2.30 9.33
CA HIS A 91 7.74 0.86 9.51
C HIS A 91 6.78 0.46 10.63
N GLY A 92 6.09 -0.65 10.44
CA GLY A 92 5.18 -1.12 11.48
C GLY A 92 4.49 -2.40 11.08
N SER A 93 3.76 -2.97 12.04
CA SER A 93 3.00 -4.19 11.83
C SER A 93 1.53 -3.93 12.11
N PHE A 94 0.67 -4.54 11.33
CA PHE A 94 -0.77 -4.49 11.55
C PHE A 94 -1.43 -5.67 10.87
N ALA A 95 -2.74 -5.81 11.05
CA ALA A 95 -3.51 -6.90 10.46
C ALA A 95 -4.55 -6.35 9.50
N PHE A 96 -4.91 -7.16 8.51
CA PHE A 96 -5.99 -6.83 7.60
C PHE A 96 -6.70 -8.10 7.16
N ARG A 97 -7.87 -7.94 6.56
CA ARG A 97 -8.62 -9.05 6.00
C ARG A 97 -8.50 -9.03 4.48
N GLY A 98 -8.04 -10.13 3.90
CA GLY A 98 -8.01 -10.29 2.45
C GLY A 98 -9.41 -10.46 1.88
N LEU A 99 -9.55 -10.24 0.57
CA LEU A 99 -10.83 -10.40 -0.11
C LEU A 99 -11.29 -11.85 -0.20
N ASP A 100 -10.40 -12.79 0.11
CA ASP A 100 -10.72 -14.21 0.26
C ASP A 100 -11.23 -14.56 1.67
N GLY A 101 -11.39 -13.57 2.53
CA GLY A 101 -11.88 -13.75 3.90
C GLY A 101 -10.82 -14.15 4.91
N ARG A 102 -9.56 -14.26 4.50
CA ARG A 102 -8.47 -14.64 5.41
C ARG A 102 -7.87 -13.42 6.08
N ASP A 103 -7.61 -13.56 7.38
CA ASP A 103 -6.91 -12.53 8.13
C ASP A 103 -5.39 -12.70 7.96
N HIS A 104 -4.70 -11.60 7.80
CA HIS A 104 -3.26 -11.57 7.64
C HIS A 104 -2.64 -10.59 8.62
N GLU A 105 -1.54 -11.00 9.22
CA GLU A 105 -0.69 -10.15 10.03
C GLU A 105 0.53 -9.85 9.20
N ILE A 106 0.85 -8.57 9.00
CA ILE A 106 1.95 -8.17 8.13
C ILE A 106 2.87 -7.18 8.82
N THR A 107 4.10 -7.16 8.35
CA THR A 107 5.06 -6.11 8.64
C THR A 107 5.25 -5.31 7.37
N VAL A 108 5.25 -4.00 7.48
CA VAL A 108 5.30 -3.08 6.34
C VAL A 108 6.44 -2.09 6.51
N THR A 109 7.17 -1.86 5.43
CA THR A 109 8.00 -0.67 5.31
C THR A 109 7.44 0.17 4.17
N ALA A 110 7.20 1.43 4.43
CA ALA A 110 6.62 2.35 3.46
C ALA A 110 7.53 3.57 3.35
N PHE A 111 7.69 4.08 2.13
CA PHE A 111 8.51 5.27 1.92
C PHE A 111 7.90 6.17 0.86
N PRO A 112 8.08 7.49 1.01
CA PRO A 112 7.50 8.43 0.06
C PRO A 112 8.23 8.39 -1.27
N LEU A 113 7.48 8.58 -2.35
CA LEU A 113 8.02 8.72 -3.69
C LEU A 113 8.03 10.21 -4.04
N LEU A 114 9.20 10.71 -4.38
CA LEU A 114 9.39 12.13 -4.61
C LEU A 114 9.62 12.42 -6.09
N SER A 115 8.86 13.37 -6.63
CA SER A 115 9.08 13.86 -7.99
C SER A 115 10.10 14.99 -7.98
N ARG A 116 10.06 15.82 -6.93
CA ARG A 116 11.00 16.90 -6.64
C ARG A 116 11.41 16.77 -5.20
N PRO A 117 12.48 17.45 -4.74
CA PRO A 117 12.98 17.25 -3.38
C PRO A 117 11.94 17.38 -2.27
N ASP A 118 10.89 18.17 -2.48
CA ASP A 118 9.86 18.42 -1.49
C ASP A 118 8.45 18.02 -1.94
N GLU A 119 8.32 17.35 -3.10
CA GLU A 119 7.02 16.97 -3.63
C GLU A 119 6.79 15.46 -3.56
N VAL A 120 5.92 15.03 -2.66
CA VAL A 120 5.52 13.64 -2.54
C VAL A 120 4.41 13.36 -3.54
N VAL A 121 4.64 12.42 -4.45
CA VAL A 121 3.66 12.04 -5.46
C VAL A 121 2.99 10.71 -5.14
N GLY A 122 3.48 10.00 -4.15
CA GLY A 122 2.90 8.74 -3.73
C GLY A 122 3.76 8.05 -2.69
N VAL A 123 3.42 6.82 -2.38
CA VAL A 123 4.13 5.99 -1.41
C VAL A 123 4.26 4.59 -1.96
N MET A 124 5.43 3.99 -1.78
CA MET A 124 5.62 2.57 -2.03
C MET A 124 5.65 1.85 -0.68
N SER A 125 4.86 0.80 -0.57
CA SER A 125 4.81 -0.05 0.62
C SER A 125 5.21 -1.46 0.25
N ILE A 126 6.23 -1.97 0.93
CA ILE A 126 6.69 -3.34 0.77
C ILE A 126 6.30 -4.06 2.06
N PHE A 127 5.64 -5.20 1.94
CA PHE A 127 5.13 -5.87 3.12
C PHE A 127 5.33 -7.38 3.01
N TRP A 128 5.25 -8.04 4.15
CA TRP A 128 5.43 -9.48 4.24
C TRP A 128 4.75 -10.01 5.51
N GLU A 129 4.41 -11.28 5.47
CA GLU A 129 3.94 -11.94 6.66
C GLU A 129 5.16 -12.35 7.49
N PRO A 130 5.22 -12.01 8.78
CA PRO A 130 6.33 -12.46 9.60
C PRO A 130 6.34 -13.99 9.70
N PRO A 131 7.51 -14.60 9.83
CA PRO A 131 7.55 -16.05 9.96
C PRO A 131 6.78 -16.50 11.20
N ALA A 132 6.12 -17.65 11.11
CA ALA A 132 5.42 -18.23 12.24
C ALA A 132 6.42 -18.46 13.38
N GLY A 133 6.02 -18.14 14.59
CA GLY A 133 6.86 -18.35 15.77
C GLY A 133 7.18 -19.80 15.97
N PRO A 134 8.25 -20.10 16.75
CA PRO A 134 8.64 -21.47 17.04
C PRO A 134 7.57 -22.21 17.81
#